data_7c0d44759b2b1d60c07726e304f60247
#
_entry.id   7c0d44759b2b1d60c07726e304f60247
#
_cell.length_a   1.000
_cell.length_b   1.000
_cell.length_c   1.000
_cell.angle_alpha   90.00
_cell.angle_beta   90.00
_cell.angle_gamma   90.00
#
_symmetry.space_group_name_H-M   'P 1'
#
loop_
_entity.id
_entity.type
_entity.pdbx_description
1 polymer ?
#
loop_
_entity_poly.entity_id
_entity_poly.type
_entity_poly.pdbx_seq_one_letter_code
_entity_poly.pdbx_strand_id
1 'polypeptide(L)'
;MYDRVKLAVIAREEAEKPYNGKLNNCVPNIQDIVALFPNWSVDEANGLWCAAFVYHCIILAGFKIPVRPKESSCSLAGCVAWEEWAQADNRIEYHGGNDNVFQPAAGDIVLFDKVFNNTDHDHIGIVLEN
;
A
#
# COMPACT_ATOMS: atom_id res chain seq x y z
N MET A 1 3.52 -10.01 -18.16
CA MET A 1 4.14 -10.49 -16.91
C MET A 1 4.23 -9.37 -15.90
N TYR A 2 3.85 -9.66 -14.69
CA TYR A 2 3.93 -8.69 -13.60
C TYR A 2 5.33 -8.73 -13.01
N ASP A 3 5.90 -7.57 -12.78
CA ASP A 3 7.31 -7.43 -12.46
C ASP A 3 7.47 -6.54 -11.21
N ARG A 4 8.12 -7.06 -10.20
CA ARG A 4 8.39 -6.31 -8.96
C ARG A 4 9.26 -5.11 -9.21
N VAL A 5 10.21 -5.20 -10.14
CA VAL A 5 11.06 -4.07 -10.50
C VAL A 5 10.23 -2.96 -11.13
N LYS A 6 9.27 -3.32 -11.98
CA LYS A 6 8.35 -2.35 -12.57
C LYS A 6 7.52 -1.67 -11.49
N LEU A 7 7.09 -2.42 -10.49
CA LEU A 7 6.35 -1.83 -9.36
C LEU A 7 7.21 -0.79 -8.63
N ALA A 8 8.49 -1.11 -8.39
CA ALA A 8 9.38 -0.17 -7.72
C ALA A 8 9.58 1.10 -8.54
N VAL A 9 9.73 0.98 -9.87
CA VAL A 9 9.88 2.13 -10.76
C VAL A 9 8.62 3.01 -10.68
N ILE A 10 7.45 2.41 -10.76
CA ILE A 10 6.17 3.15 -10.70
C ILE A 10 6.02 3.82 -9.34
N ALA A 11 6.35 3.11 -8.26
CA ALA A 11 6.24 3.68 -6.92
C ALA A 11 7.14 4.90 -6.78
N ARG A 12 8.35 4.85 -7.32
CA ARG A 12 9.28 6.00 -7.29
C ARG A 12 8.69 7.18 -8.07
N GLU A 13 8.17 6.92 -9.26
CA GLU A 13 7.58 7.98 -10.09
C GLU A 13 6.36 8.61 -9.42
N GLU A 14 5.50 7.78 -8.84
CA GLU A 14 4.30 8.27 -8.16
C GLU A 14 4.66 9.05 -6.89
N ALA A 15 5.69 8.62 -6.17
CA ALA A 15 6.12 9.30 -4.95
C ALA A 15 6.69 10.69 -5.22
N GLU A 16 7.14 10.95 -6.43
CA GLU A 16 7.68 12.26 -6.81
C GLU A 16 6.57 13.27 -7.15
N LYS A 17 5.33 12.80 -7.34
CA LYS A 17 4.20 13.68 -7.62
C LYS A 17 3.75 14.40 -6.35
N PRO A 18 3.24 15.63 -6.46
CA PRO A 18 2.86 16.41 -5.29
C PRO A 18 1.48 16.00 -4.74
N TYR A 19 1.32 14.73 -4.40
CA TYR A 19 0.09 14.26 -3.77
C TYR A 19 -0.07 14.87 -2.39
N ASN A 20 -1.30 15.17 -2.02
CA ASN A 20 -1.61 15.54 -0.66
C ASN A 20 -3.04 15.09 -0.33
N GLY A 21 -3.31 14.89 0.96
CA GLY A 21 -4.57 14.34 1.42
C GLY A 21 -5.61 15.38 1.79
N LYS A 22 -5.43 16.64 1.41
CA LYS A 22 -6.36 17.69 1.77
C LYS A 22 -7.31 17.99 0.63
N LEU A 23 -8.57 18.19 0.95
CA LEU A 23 -9.55 18.70 0.01
C LEU A 23 -9.20 20.14 -0.37
N ASN A 24 -9.63 20.56 -1.53
CA ASN A 24 -9.48 21.93 -2.02
C ASN A 24 -8.04 22.36 -2.26
N ASN A 25 -7.12 21.41 -2.30
CA ASN A 25 -5.74 21.70 -2.60
C ASN A 25 -5.45 21.50 -4.09
N CYS A 26 -4.27 21.98 -4.47
CA CYS A 26 -3.84 21.92 -5.87
C CYS A 26 -3.73 20.49 -6.39
N VAL A 27 -3.92 20.38 -7.67
CA VAL A 27 -3.75 19.13 -8.41
C VAL A 27 -2.25 18.85 -8.55
N PRO A 28 -1.84 17.57 -8.51
CA PRO A 28 -2.66 16.41 -8.23
C PRO A 28 -2.87 16.21 -6.72
N ASN A 29 -3.99 15.59 -6.39
CA ASN A 29 -4.25 15.19 -5.02
C ASN A 29 -4.62 13.71 -4.99
N ILE A 30 -5.08 13.19 -3.85
CA ILE A 30 -5.32 11.77 -3.69
C ILE A 30 -6.72 11.31 -4.13
N GLN A 31 -7.48 12.17 -4.81
CA GLN A 31 -8.85 11.81 -5.22
C GLN A 31 -8.89 10.55 -6.08
N ASP A 32 -7.99 10.44 -7.06
CA ASP A 32 -7.94 9.26 -7.93
C ASP A 32 -7.53 8.00 -7.17
N ILE A 33 -6.70 8.16 -6.15
CA ILE A 33 -6.26 7.04 -5.31
C ILE A 33 -7.42 6.58 -4.44
N VAL A 34 -8.11 7.51 -3.79
CA VAL A 34 -9.24 7.21 -2.91
C VAL A 34 -10.40 6.60 -3.70
N ALA A 35 -10.61 7.07 -4.93
CA ALA A 35 -11.69 6.58 -5.79
C ALA A 35 -11.56 5.10 -6.15
N LEU A 36 -10.39 4.49 -5.97
CA LEU A 36 -10.22 3.06 -6.17
C LEU A 36 -10.99 2.23 -5.14
N PHE A 37 -11.38 2.84 -4.04
CA PHE A 37 -12.07 2.15 -2.95
C PHE A 37 -13.52 2.64 -2.88
N PRO A 38 -14.51 1.75 -3.08
CA PRO A 38 -15.92 2.14 -3.05
C PRO A 38 -16.31 2.75 -1.70
N ASN A 39 -17.14 3.79 -1.76
CA ASN A 39 -17.70 4.45 -0.57
C ASN A 39 -16.67 5.10 0.35
N TRP A 40 -15.53 5.47 -0.20
CA TRP A 40 -14.47 6.13 0.55
C TRP A 40 -14.18 7.49 -0.08
N SER A 41 -13.85 8.47 0.72
CA SER A 41 -13.60 9.84 0.27
C SER A 41 -12.29 10.38 0.85
N VAL A 42 -11.81 11.49 0.29
CA VAL A 42 -10.60 12.14 0.80
C VAL A 42 -10.77 12.54 2.27
N ASP A 43 -11.98 13.03 2.62
CA ASP A 43 -12.31 13.38 4.01
C ASP A 43 -12.21 12.17 4.94
N GLU A 44 -12.79 11.05 4.50
CA GLU A 44 -12.77 9.82 5.29
C GLU A 44 -11.37 9.25 5.44
N ALA A 45 -10.52 9.45 4.44
CA ALA A 45 -9.13 9.02 4.52
C ALA A 45 -8.38 9.79 5.62
N ASN A 46 -8.74 11.06 5.83
CA ASN A 46 -8.21 11.88 6.92
C ASN A 46 -6.69 11.82 7.03
N GLY A 47 -5.99 11.93 5.91
CA GLY A 47 -4.53 11.87 5.87
C GLY A 47 -3.94 10.46 5.99
N LEU A 48 -4.76 9.43 6.18
CA LEU A 48 -4.30 8.05 6.35
C LEU A 48 -4.53 7.28 5.04
N TRP A 49 -3.67 7.52 4.07
CA TRP A 49 -3.83 6.94 2.74
C TRP A 49 -2.59 6.17 2.25
N CYS A 50 -1.71 5.79 3.17
CA CYS A 50 -0.48 5.06 2.81
C CYS A 50 -0.78 3.72 2.12
N ALA A 51 -1.72 2.94 2.66
CA ALA A 51 -2.08 1.66 2.07
C ALA A 51 -2.78 1.82 0.72
N ALA A 52 -3.63 2.84 0.60
CA ALA A 52 -4.29 3.14 -0.67
C ALA A 52 -3.26 3.54 -1.74
N PHE A 53 -2.23 4.26 -1.38
CA PHE A 53 -1.15 4.62 -2.29
C PHE A 53 -0.41 3.36 -2.79
N VAL A 54 -0.12 2.42 -1.90
CA VAL A 54 0.51 1.15 -2.28
C VAL A 54 -0.39 0.40 -3.27
N TYR A 55 -1.67 0.31 -2.99
CA TYR A 55 -2.65 -0.31 -3.87
C TYR A 55 -2.65 0.36 -5.25
N HIS A 56 -2.67 1.68 -5.28
CA HIS A 56 -2.63 2.47 -6.50
C HIS A 56 -1.41 2.13 -7.36
N CYS A 57 -0.24 2.06 -6.76
CA CYS A 57 0.99 1.72 -7.47
C CYS A 57 0.94 0.30 -8.04
N ILE A 58 0.39 -0.65 -7.28
CA ILE A 58 0.27 -2.04 -7.72
C ILE A 58 -0.65 -2.15 -8.93
N ILE A 59 -1.78 -1.44 -8.91
CA ILE A 59 -2.70 -1.43 -10.06
C ILE A 59 -2.04 -0.80 -11.27
N LEU A 60 -1.32 0.31 -11.11
CA LEU A 60 -0.58 0.94 -12.21
C LEU A 60 0.48 0.02 -12.78
N ALA A 61 1.08 -0.84 -11.96
CA ALA A 61 2.08 -1.80 -12.42
C ALA A 61 1.47 -2.97 -13.18
N GLY A 62 0.14 -3.06 -13.25
CA GLY A 62 -0.55 -4.09 -14.02
C GLY A 62 -1.01 -5.28 -13.21
N PHE A 63 -0.76 -5.30 -11.92
CA PHE A 63 -1.28 -6.37 -11.06
C PHE A 63 -2.78 -6.23 -10.90
N LYS A 64 -3.47 -7.36 -10.82
CA LYS A 64 -4.92 -7.40 -10.59
C LYS A 64 -5.17 -8.00 -9.23
N ILE A 65 -5.44 -7.13 -8.26
CA ILE A 65 -5.71 -7.57 -6.90
C ILE A 65 -7.05 -6.99 -6.44
N PRO A 66 -7.75 -7.68 -5.53
CA PRO A 66 -9.06 -7.19 -5.08
C PRO A 66 -8.92 -5.99 -4.17
N VAL A 67 -9.96 -5.16 -4.14
CA VAL A 67 -10.04 -4.04 -3.20
C VAL A 67 -10.11 -4.57 -1.77
N ARG A 68 -10.83 -5.67 -1.57
CA ARG A 68 -10.94 -6.30 -0.26
C ARG A 68 -10.83 -7.81 -0.42
N PRO A 69 -9.66 -8.39 -0.08
CA PRO A 69 -9.54 -9.84 -0.08
C PRO A 69 -10.51 -10.45 0.95
N LYS A 70 -11.03 -11.64 0.65
CA LYS A 70 -11.98 -12.29 1.55
C LYS A 70 -11.36 -12.64 2.91
N GLU A 71 -10.04 -12.77 2.95
CA GLU A 71 -9.30 -13.10 4.16
C GLU A 71 -9.10 -11.88 5.06
N SER A 72 -9.35 -10.69 4.53
CA SER A 72 -9.09 -9.44 5.24
C SER A 72 -10.32 -8.91 5.94
N SER A 73 -10.13 -8.30 7.10
CA SER A 73 -11.22 -7.73 7.88
C SER A 73 -11.71 -6.38 7.33
N CYS A 74 -10.90 -5.75 6.47
CA CYS A 74 -11.26 -4.48 5.83
C CYS A 74 -10.64 -4.43 4.44
N SER A 75 -10.85 -3.32 3.71
CA SER A 75 -10.27 -3.16 2.39
C SER A 75 -8.76 -2.90 2.47
N LEU A 76 -8.08 -3.03 1.34
CA LEU A 76 -6.64 -2.77 1.25
C LEU A 76 -6.29 -1.28 1.37
N ALA A 77 -7.27 -0.42 1.68
CA ALA A 77 -7.00 0.93 2.12
C ALA A 77 -6.46 0.96 3.55
N GLY A 78 -6.60 -0.14 4.31
CA GLY A 78 -6.07 -0.27 5.66
C GLY A 78 -4.87 -1.18 5.70
N CYS A 79 -3.86 -0.80 6.49
CA CYS A 79 -2.59 -1.54 6.53
C CYS A 79 -2.77 -2.97 7.05
N VAL A 80 -3.62 -3.18 8.06
CA VAL A 80 -3.79 -4.52 8.65
C VAL A 80 -4.36 -5.52 7.65
N ALA A 81 -5.16 -5.05 6.70
CA ALA A 81 -5.74 -5.93 5.69
C ALA A 81 -4.66 -6.61 4.83
N TRP A 82 -3.57 -5.92 4.57
CA TRP A 82 -2.45 -6.48 3.80
C TRP A 82 -1.79 -7.65 4.54
N GLU A 83 -1.58 -7.50 5.84
CA GLU A 83 -0.98 -8.58 6.62
C GLU A 83 -1.93 -9.77 6.72
N GLU A 84 -3.20 -9.53 7.00
CA GLU A 84 -4.20 -10.60 7.08
C GLU A 84 -4.24 -11.41 5.79
N TRP A 85 -4.23 -10.71 4.67
CA TRP A 85 -4.26 -11.35 3.37
C TRP A 85 -2.98 -12.14 3.10
N ALA A 86 -1.82 -11.54 3.36
CA ALA A 86 -0.54 -12.17 3.10
C ALA A 86 -0.32 -13.42 3.94
N GLN A 87 -0.79 -13.42 5.17
CA GLN A 87 -0.68 -14.58 6.05
C GLN A 87 -1.63 -15.71 5.66
N ALA A 88 -2.79 -15.37 5.11
CA ALA A 88 -3.84 -16.36 4.81
C ALA A 88 -3.74 -16.93 3.40
N ASP A 89 -3.18 -16.18 2.45
CA ASP A 89 -3.12 -16.59 1.04
C ASP A 89 -1.74 -17.15 0.73
N ASN A 90 -1.66 -18.45 0.51
CA ASN A 90 -0.38 -19.13 0.28
C ASN A 90 0.29 -18.78 -1.05
N ARG A 91 -0.36 -18.00 -1.90
CA ARG A 91 0.26 -17.48 -3.13
C ARG A 91 1.14 -16.26 -2.83
N ILE A 92 1.05 -15.72 -1.63
CA ILE A 92 1.84 -14.56 -1.19
C ILE A 92 2.92 -15.04 -0.23
N GLU A 93 4.16 -14.65 -0.50
CA GLU A 93 5.26 -14.95 0.39
C GLU A 93 5.29 -13.89 1.50
N TYR A 94 5.16 -14.35 2.73
CA TYR A 94 5.12 -13.46 3.90
C TYR A 94 6.30 -13.78 4.82
N HIS A 95 6.97 -12.72 5.26
CA HIS A 95 8.08 -12.81 6.20
C HIS A 95 7.83 -11.87 7.37
N GLY A 96 7.83 -12.41 8.58
CA GLY A 96 7.66 -11.60 9.78
C GLY A 96 8.91 -10.79 10.10
N GLY A 97 8.76 -9.80 10.97
CA GLY A 97 9.86 -8.92 11.36
C GLY A 97 11.00 -9.63 12.08
N ASN A 98 10.76 -10.85 12.54
CA ASN A 98 11.79 -11.66 13.20
C ASN A 98 12.66 -12.46 12.23
N ASP A 99 12.34 -12.44 10.95
CA ASP A 99 13.09 -13.20 9.94
C ASP A 99 14.33 -12.41 9.55
N ASN A 100 15.44 -12.74 10.19
CA ASN A 100 16.72 -12.07 9.95
C ASN A 100 17.42 -12.55 8.68
N VAL A 101 16.92 -13.60 8.06
CA VAL A 101 17.52 -14.18 6.84
C VAL A 101 16.95 -13.54 5.59
N PHE A 102 15.69 -13.17 5.61
CA PHE A 102 15.03 -12.60 4.46
C PHE A 102 15.60 -11.20 4.15
N GLN A 103 15.92 -10.98 2.88
CA GLN A 103 16.39 -9.68 2.38
C GLN A 103 15.33 -9.09 1.46
N PRO A 104 14.67 -8.01 1.85
CA PRO A 104 13.69 -7.36 0.97
C PRO A 104 14.35 -6.88 -0.32
N ALA A 105 13.61 -6.96 -1.40
CA ALA A 105 14.08 -6.53 -2.71
C ALA A 105 13.10 -5.54 -3.32
N ALA A 106 13.54 -4.85 -4.36
CA ALA A 106 12.72 -3.85 -5.05
C ALA A 106 11.37 -4.45 -5.42
N GLY A 107 10.30 -3.73 -5.11
CA GLY A 107 8.92 -4.15 -5.37
C GLY A 107 8.28 -4.96 -4.27
N ASP A 108 9.00 -5.27 -3.20
CA ASP A 108 8.39 -5.91 -2.03
C ASP A 108 7.58 -4.88 -1.24
N ILE A 109 6.54 -5.37 -0.57
CA ILE A 109 5.70 -4.55 0.29
C ILE A 109 6.19 -4.71 1.72
N VAL A 110 6.30 -3.61 2.45
CA VAL A 110 6.76 -3.64 3.84
C VAL A 110 5.75 -2.96 4.74
N LEU A 111 5.45 -3.61 5.86
CA LEU A 111 4.57 -3.07 6.90
C LEU A 111 5.43 -2.65 8.08
N PHE A 112 5.16 -1.46 8.59
CA PHE A 112 5.91 -0.89 9.71
C PHE A 112 5.01 -0.80 10.94
N ASP A 113 5.62 -0.95 12.11
CA ASP A 113 4.93 -0.79 13.37
C ASP A 113 5.31 0.56 14.00
N LYS A 114 4.33 1.21 14.62
CA LYS A 114 4.54 2.36 15.51
C LYS A 114 5.28 3.53 14.86
N VAL A 115 4.97 3.80 13.59
CA VAL A 115 5.56 4.92 12.86
C VAL A 115 4.84 6.23 13.22
N PHE A 116 3.51 6.24 13.17
CA PHE A 116 2.70 7.43 13.41
C PHE A 116 1.99 7.40 14.76
N ASN A 117 1.51 6.23 15.14
CA ASN A 117 0.83 6.00 16.40
C ASN A 117 1.56 4.90 17.12
N ASN A 118 1.28 4.69 18.37
CA ASN A 118 1.89 3.59 19.11
C ASN A 118 1.12 2.28 18.86
N THR A 119 0.80 2.02 17.58
CA THR A 119 0.05 0.84 17.16
C THR A 119 0.83 0.05 16.12
N ASP A 120 0.59 -1.26 16.07
CA ASP A 120 1.22 -2.11 15.07
C ASP A 120 0.59 -1.88 13.71
N HIS A 121 1.40 -2.05 12.65
CA HIS A 121 0.96 -1.96 11.25
C HIS A 121 0.28 -0.62 10.94
N ASP A 122 0.85 0.47 11.43
CA ASP A 122 0.29 1.79 11.19
C ASP A 122 0.87 2.47 9.94
N HIS A 123 1.77 1.79 9.22
CA HIS A 123 2.32 2.32 7.97
C HIS A 123 2.71 1.17 7.04
N ILE A 124 2.71 1.45 5.74
CA ILE A 124 3.05 0.49 4.70
C ILE A 124 3.78 1.22 3.58
N GLY A 125 4.69 0.54 2.94
CA GLY A 125 5.46 1.10 1.83
C GLY A 125 5.90 0.05 0.83
N ILE A 126 6.55 0.52 -0.23
CA ILE A 126 7.12 -0.34 -1.28
C ILE A 126 8.62 -0.14 -1.27
N VAL A 127 9.36 -1.24 -1.25
CA VAL A 127 10.83 -1.19 -1.31
C VAL A 127 11.25 -0.74 -2.71
N LEU A 128 12.02 0.33 -2.79
CA LEU A 128 12.51 0.83 -4.07
C LEU A 128 13.84 0.18 -4.46
N GLU A 129 14.70 -0.01 -3.48
CA GLU A 129 15.99 -0.67 -3.68
C GLU A 129 16.51 -1.14 -2.33
N ASN A 130 17.44 -2.07 -2.39
CA ASN A 130 18.01 -2.62 -1.16
C ASN A 130 19.50 -2.91 -1.35
#